data_904cc4e3437ec62e0411375bebc4cfff
#
_entry.id   904cc4e3437ec62e0411375bebc4cfff
#
_cell.length_a   1.000
_cell.length_b   1.000
_cell.length_c   1.000
_cell.angle_alpha   90.00
_cell.angle_beta   90.00
_cell.angle_gamma   90.00
#
_symmetry.space_group_name_H-M   'P 1'
#
loop_
_entity.id
_entity.type
_entity.pdbx_description
1 polymer ?
#
loop_
_entity_poly.entity_id
_entity_poly.type
_entity_poly.pdbx_seq_one_letter_code
_entity_poly.pdbx_strand_id
1 'polypeptide(L)'
;MKKKDVFTFDERFHVYRLNGEIIPSVTKIICTVAGKDLSHIPPEILKKAAERGTAIHKEIETGVIQSVEAKWIEQNIVRASCKFEQQFYHTINDFTYAGTADIVASDTLFDIKTQREADMLSWSLQLNLYNLFFKKKYLKVLHTPNTG
;
A
#
# COMPACT_ATOMS: atom_id res chain seq x y z
N MET A 1 32.66 -12.32 -2.72
CA MET A 1 31.21 -12.57 -2.72
C MET A 1 30.45 -11.33 -2.22
N LYS A 2 29.46 -10.89 -2.97
CA LYS A 2 28.57 -9.81 -2.51
C LYS A 2 27.71 -10.32 -1.34
N LYS A 3 27.70 -9.61 -0.24
CA LYS A 3 26.75 -9.89 0.83
C LYS A 3 25.32 -9.71 0.31
N LYS A 4 24.46 -10.66 0.61
CA LYS A 4 23.04 -10.55 0.30
C LYS A 4 22.43 -9.48 1.20
N ASP A 5 21.66 -8.56 0.62
CA ASP A 5 20.93 -7.56 1.39
C ASP A 5 19.91 -8.21 2.34
N VAL A 6 19.84 -7.67 3.55
CA VAL A 6 18.85 -8.09 4.55
C VAL A 6 17.79 -7.00 4.64
N PHE A 7 16.61 -7.31 4.13
CA PHE A 7 15.46 -6.42 4.14
C PHE A 7 14.43 -6.91 5.15
N THR A 8 14.02 -6.03 6.08
CA THR A 8 13.05 -6.37 7.11
C THR A 8 11.95 -5.33 7.18
N PHE A 9 10.75 -5.77 7.59
CA PHE A 9 9.62 -4.90 7.85
C PHE A 9 9.05 -5.18 9.23
N ASP A 10 9.00 -4.16 10.08
CA ASP A 10 8.35 -4.22 11.38
C ASP A 10 6.91 -3.74 11.24
N GLU A 11 5.97 -4.68 11.26
CA GLU A 11 4.55 -4.39 11.08
C GLU A 11 3.98 -3.52 12.21
N ARG A 12 4.45 -3.71 13.44
CA ARG A 12 3.96 -2.98 14.61
C ARG A 12 4.23 -1.48 14.52
N PHE A 13 5.45 -1.11 14.08
CA PHE A 13 5.87 0.28 13.97
C PHE A 13 5.86 0.80 12.53
N HIS A 14 5.50 -0.07 11.57
CA HIS A 14 5.52 0.23 10.13
C HIS A 14 6.88 0.78 9.69
N VAL A 15 7.94 0.07 10.04
CA VAL A 15 9.32 0.48 9.77
C VAL A 15 10.01 -0.52 8.87
N TYR A 16 10.54 -0.02 7.76
CA TYR A 16 11.38 -0.81 6.85
C TYR A 16 12.84 -0.58 7.17
N ARG A 17 13.63 -1.67 7.16
CA ARG A 17 15.09 -1.60 7.33
C ARG A 17 15.78 -2.36 6.22
N LEU A 18 16.86 -1.77 5.72
CA LEU A 18 17.76 -2.42 4.80
C LEU A 18 19.13 -2.51 5.46
N ASN A 19 19.62 -3.73 5.66
CA ASN A 19 20.90 -3.98 6.34
C ASN A 19 20.99 -3.31 7.72
N GLY A 20 19.87 -3.31 8.45
CA GLY A 20 19.77 -2.74 9.79
C GLY A 20 19.45 -1.24 9.84
N GLU A 21 19.54 -0.53 8.73
CA GLU A 21 19.25 0.89 8.67
C GLU A 21 17.80 1.16 8.25
N ILE A 22 17.17 2.14 8.91
CA ILE A 22 15.80 2.54 8.59
C ILE A 22 15.80 3.26 7.24
N ILE A 23 14.92 2.80 6.34
CA ILE A 23 14.69 3.45 5.04
C ILE A 23 13.27 4.01 4.99
N PRO A 24 13.04 5.13 4.26
CA PRO A 24 11.71 5.72 4.19
C PRO A 24 10.73 4.84 3.42
N SER A 25 9.47 4.86 3.86
CA SER A 25 8.37 4.23 3.13
C SER A 25 7.80 5.17 2.07
N VAL A 26 7.14 4.60 1.07
CA VAL A 26 6.40 5.38 0.07
C VAL A 26 5.37 6.30 0.75
N THR A 27 4.66 5.81 1.75
CA THR A 27 3.69 6.61 2.51
C THR A 27 4.33 7.84 3.14
N LYS A 28 5.51 7.69 3.73
CA LYS A 28 6.24 8.81 4.34
C LYS A 28 6.69 9.83 3.31
N ILE A 29 7.17 9.37 2.16
CA ILE A 29 7.56 10.25 1.06
C ILE A 29 6.37 11.09 0.60
N ILE A 30 5.22 10.47 0.41
CA ILE A 30 3.99 11.14 -0.02
C ILE A 30 3.53 12.17 1.02
N CYS A 31 3.53 11.83 2.30
CA CYS A 31 3.16 12.76 3.37
C CYS A 31 4.06 14.00 3.36
N THR A 32 5.36 13.82 3.12
CA THR A 32 6.31 14.94 3.05
C THR A 32 6.06 15.81 1.82
N VAL A 33 5.86 15.20 0.66
CA VAL A 33 5.69 15.91 -0.61
C VAL A 33 4.31 16.56 -0.71
N ALA A 34 3.26 15.86 -0.32
CA ALA A 34 1.88 16.34 -0.42
C ALA A 34 1.49 17.29 0.72
N GLY A 35 2.27 17.34 1.80
CA GLY A 35 2.01 18.25 2.91
C GLY A 35 0.67 18.05 3.59
N LYS A 36 0.23 16.79 3.74
CA LYS A 36 -1.07 16.48 4.35
C LYS A 36 -1.16 16.90 5.80
N ASP A 37 -2.13 17.74 6.12
CA ASP A 37 -2.47 18.11 7.48
C ASP A 37 -3.81 17.49 7.86
N LEU A 38 -3.77 16.55 8.81
CA LEU A 38 -4.94 15.88 9.33
C LEU A 38 -5.32 16.35 10.74
N SER A 39 -4.68 17.43 11.21
CA SER A 39 -4.87 17.92 12.59
C SER A 39 -6.31 18.37 12.89
N HIS A 40 -7.08 18.74 11.87
CA HIS A 40 -8.49 19.14 12.01
C HIS A 40 -9.46 17.96 12.17
N ILE A 41 -8.98 16.72 11.96
CA ILE A 41 -9.82 15.53 12.09
C ILE A 41 -9.62 14.93 13.50
N PRO A 42 -10.71 14.63 14.23
CA PRO A 42 -10.59 14.02 15.55
C PRO A 42 -9.79 12.70 15.49
N PRO A 43 -8.85 12.48 16.43
CA PRO A 43 -8.02 11.27 16.42
C PRO A 43 -8.80 9.96 16.42
N GLU A 44 -9.97 9.94 17.08
CA GLU A 44 -10.83 8.76 17.13
C GLU A 44 -11.37 8.37 15.75
N ILE A 45 -11.73 9.38 14.93
CA ILE A 45 -12.21 9.17 13.56
C ILE A 45 -11.08 8.63 12.68
N LEU A 46 -9.88 9.20 12.79
CA LEU A 46 -8.70 8.72 12.08
C LEU A 46 -8.38 7.27 12.44
N LYS A 47 -8.45 6.94 13.73
CA LYS A 47 -8.18 5.58 14.21
C LYS A 47 -9.18 4.58 13.67
N LYS A 48 -10.48 4.89 13.70
CA LYS A 48 -11.53 4.01 13.15
C LYS A 48 -11.36 3.79 11.65
N ALA A 49 -11.04 4.84 10.90
CA ALA A 49 -10.80 4.74 9.46
C ALA A 49 -9.60 3.85 9.16
N ALA A 50 -8.51 3.99 9.91
CA ALA A 50 -7.32 3.16 9.76
C ALA A 50 -7.60 1.69 10.10
N GLU A 51 -8.33 1.42 11.18
CA GLU A 51 -8.72 0.06 11.59
C GLU A 51 -9.61 -0.60 10.52
N ARG A 52 -10.57 0.13 9.97
CA ARG A 52 -11.43 -0.37 8.88
C ARG A 52 -10.62 -0.73 7.65
N GLY A 53 -9.72 0.17 7.24
CA GLY A 53 -8.84 -0.08 6.10
C GLY A 53 -7.96 -1.32 6.30
N THR A 54 -7.34 -1.43 7.46
CA THR A 54 -6.50 -2.58 7.84
C THR A 54 -7.30 -3.87 7.80
N ALA A 55 -8.52 -3.88 8.35
CA ALA A 55 -9.38 -5.06 8.36
C ALA A 55 -9.73 -5.51 6.94
N ILE A 56 -10.08 -4.60 6.05
CA ILE A 56 -10.42 -4.90 4.65
C ILE A 56 -9.19 -5.46 3.91
N HIS A 57 -8.03 -4.84 4.06
CA HIS A 57 -6.78 -5.33 3.46
C HIS A 57 -6.46 -6.74 3.93
N LYS A 58 -6.68 -7.02 5.22
CA LYS A 58 -6.43 -8.34 5.81
C LYS A 58 -7.38 -9.40 5.24
N GLU A 59 -8.65 -9.08 5.07
CA GLU A 59 -9.62 -9.98 4.43
C GLU A 59 -9.18 -10.34 3.01
N ILE A 60 -8.77 -9.35 2.24
CA ILE A 60 -8.34 -9.54 0.86
C ILE A 60 -7.09 -10.39 0.79
N GLU A 61 -6.09 -10.10 1.64
CA GLU A 61 -4.85 -10.88 1.72
C GLU A 61 -5.11 -12.34 2.07
N THR A 62 -5.92 -12.59 3.10
CA THR A 62 -6.14 -13.94 3.63
C THR A 62 -7.21 -14.74 2.90
N GLY A 63 -8.09 -14.07 2.13
CA GLY A 63 -9.20 -14.73 1.45
C GLY A 63 -10.38 -15.04 2.37
N VAL A 64 -10.36 -14.57 3.62
CA VAL A 64 -11.50 -14.69 4.55
C VAL A 64 -12.42 -13.50 4.32
N ILE A 65 -13.39 -13.65 3.44
CA ILE A 65 -14.18 -12.55 2.88
C ILE A 65 -15.47 -12.33 3.66
N GLN A 66 -15.58 -11.18 4.31
CA GLN A 66 -16.75 -10.77 5.09
C GLN A 66 -17.34 -9.43 4.63
N SER A 67 -16.48 -8.44 4.33
CA SER A 67 -16.93 -7.11 3.92
C SER A 67 -17.44 -7.11 2.47
N VAL A 68 -18.29 -6.11 2.16
CA VAL A 68 -18.78 -5.88 0.79
C VAL A 68 -17.61 -5.57 -0.16
N GLU A 69 -16.66 -4.80 0.32
CA GLU A 69 -15.45 -4.41 -0.42
C GLU A 69 -14.62 -5.64 -0.81
N ALA A 70 -14.35 -6.50 0.15
CA ALA A 70 -13.59 -7.73 -0.10
C ALA A 70 -14.34 -8.68 -1.04
N LYS A 71 -15.66 -8.79 -0.91
CA LYS A 71 -16.49 -9.59 -1.81
C LYS A 71 -16.41 -9.09 -3.25
N TRP A 72 -16.46 -7.77 -3.45
CA TRP A 72 -16.35 -7.19 -4.79
C TRP A 72 -15.01 -7.52 -5.43
N ILE A 73 -13.92 -7.39 -4.67
CA ILE A 73 -12.58 -7.70 -5.17
C ILE A 73 -12.46 -9.18 -5.53
N GLU A 74 -12.95 -10.06 -4.68
CA GLU A 74 -12.92 -11.50 -4.93
C GLU A 74 -13.68 -11.88 -6.20
N GLN A 75 -14.77 -11.19 -6.51
CA GLN A 75 -15.56 -11.41 -7.72
C GLN A 75 -14.92 -10.87 -8.99
N ASN A 76 -14.06 -9.85 -8.87
CA ASN A 76 -13.53 -9.11 -10.02
C ASN A 76 -12.03 -9.36 -10.28
N ILE A 77 -11.33 -10.01 -9.37
CA ILE A 77 -9.90 -10.29 -9.47
C ILE A 77 -9.66 -11.79 -9.36
N VAL A 78 -8.87 -12.32 -10.29
CA VAL A 78 -8.49 -13.74 -10.27
C VAL A 78 -7.36 -13.93 -9.26
N ARG A 79 -7.71 -14.36 -8.06
CA ARG A 79 -6.78 -14.53 -6.93
C ARG A 79 -5.57 -15.39 -7.28
N ALA A 80 -5.76 -16.49 -8.01
CA ALA A 80 -4.69 -17.42 -8.33
C ALA A 80 -3.56 -16.82 -9.18
N SER A 81 -3.83 -15.73 -9.92
CA SER A 81 -2.85 -15.05 -10.75
C SER A 81 -2.25 -13.82 -10.10
N CYS A 82 -2.56 -13.57 -8.82
CA CYS A 82 -2.12 -12.39 -8.08
C CYS A 82 -1.27 -12.76 -6.87
N LYS A 83 -0.40 -11.83 -6.49
CA LYS A 83 0.32 -11.85 -5.21
C LYS A 83 -0.19 -10.70 -4.35
N PHE A 84 -0.35 -10.94 -3.05
CA PHE A 84 -0.91 -9.97 -2.12
C PHE A 84 0.13 -9.51 -1.11
N GLU A 85 0.03 -8.26 -0.66
CA GLU A 85 0.91 -7.68 0.38
C GLU A 85 2.40 -7.91 0.08
N GLN A 86 2.83 -7.49 -1.10
CA GLN A 86 4.21 -7.70 -1.55
C GLN A 86 5.11 -6.56 -1.09
N GLN A 87 5.99 -6.85 -0.16
CA GLN A 87 6.98 -5.91 0.34
C GLN A 87 8.14 -5.80 -0.66
N PHE A 88 8.67 -4.59 -0.81
CA PHE A 88 9.81 -4.34 -1.70
C PHE A 88 10.63 -3.15 -1.22
N TYR A 89 11.85 -3.06 -1.68
CA TYR A 89 12.66 -1.85 -1.63
C TYR A 89 13.26 -1.57 -3.00
N HIS A 90 13.55 -0.31 -3.27
CA HIS A 90 14.08 0.11 -4.56
C HIS A 90 15.03 1.29 -4.37
N THR A 91 16.11 1.30 -5.14
CA THR A 91 17.13 2.36 -5.10
C THR A 91 17.18 3.10 -6.42
N ILE A 92 17.09 4.43 -6.37
CA ILE A 92 17.24 5.31 -7.53
C ILE A 92 18.22 6.42 -7.15
N ASN A 93 19.30 6.57 -7.93
CA ASN A 93 20.28 7.62 -7.73
C ASN A 93 20.73 7.73 -6.26
N ASP A 94 21.10 6.60 -5.66
CA ASP A 94 21.54 6.48 -4.26
C ASP A 94 20.44 6.71 -3.20
N PHE A 95 19.20 6.93 -3.63
CA PHE A 95 18.06 7.04 -2.72
C PHE A 95 17.29 5.72 -2.67
N THR A 96 17.16 5.15 -1.47
CA THR A 96 16.46 3.88 -1.24
C THR A 96 15.16 4.13 -0.48
N TYR A 97 14.07 3.54 -0.97
CA TYR A 97 12.78 3.59 -0.30
C TYR A 97 12.11 2.21 -0.36
N ALA A 98 11.08 2.03 0.43
CA ALA A 98 10.38 0.76 0.55
C ALA A 98 8.87 0.94 0.57
N GLY A 99 8.15 -0.15 0.33
CA GLY A 99 6.70 -0.16 0.41
C GLY A 99 6.15 -1.57 0.42
N THR A 100 4.82 -1.63 0.53
CA THR A 100 4.06 -2.88 0.45
C THR A 100 2.93 -2.67 -0.55
N ALA A 101 2.98 -3.40 -1.66
CA ALA A 101 1.94 -3.34 -2.69
C ALA A 101 0.79 -4.27 -2.33
N ASP A 102 -0.43 -3.78 -2.43
CA ASP A 102 -1.62 -4.53 -2.02
C ASP A 102 -1.84 -5.76 -2.90
N ILE A 103 -1.88 -5.58 -4.21
CA ILE A 103 -2.10 -6.67 -5.17
C ILE A 103 -1.20 -6.49 -6.38
N VAL A 104 -0.42 -7.52 -6.70
CA VAL A 104 0.46 -7.55 -7.86
C VAL A 104 0.02 -8.66 -8.80
N ALA A 105 -0.54 -8.28 -9.94
CA ALA A 105 -0.94 -9.20 -11.01
C ALA A 105 0.15 -9.28 -12.09
N SER A 106 -0.07 -10.07 -13.14
CA SER A 106 0.93 -10.26 -14.20
C SER A 106 1.29 -8.96 -14.93
N ASP A 107 0.29 -8.13 -15.25
CA ASP A 107 0.47 -6.87 -15.99
C ASP A 107 -0.07 -5.64 -15.26
N THR A 108 -0.64 -5.80 -14.07
CA THR A 108 -1.32 -4.74 -13.35
C THR A 108 -0.90 -4.69 -11.89
N LEU A 109 -0.74 -3.48 -11.39
CA LEU A 109 -0.54 -3.20 -9.99
C LEU A 109 -1.82 -2.54 -9.46
N PHE A 110 -2.43 -3.15 -8.43
CA PHE A 110 -3.64 -2.63 -7.81
C PHE A 110 -3.34 -2.08 -6.42
N ASP A 111 -3.98 -0.98 -6.08
CA ASP A 111 -3.94 -0.43 -4.74
C ASP A 111 -5.37 -0.26 -4.22
N ILE A 112 -5.59 -0.64 -2.97
CA ILE A 112 -6.92 -0.65 -2.35
C ILE A 112 -7.06 0.59 -1.48
N LYS A 113 -8.08 1.41 -1.75
CA LYS A 113 -8.37 2.62 -0.97
C LYS A 113 -9.78 2.56 -0.41
N THR A 114 -9.88 2.69 0.90
CA THR A 114 -11.17 2.63 1.62
C THR A 114 -11.60 3.99 2.16
N GLN A 115 -10.80 5.03 1.97
CA GLN A 115 -11.11 6.38 2.42
C GLN A 115 -12.30 6.97 1.66
N ARG A 116 -13.01 7.87 2.32
CA ARG A 116 -14.25 8.47 1.76
C ARG A 116 -13.98 9.28 0.51
N GLU A 117 -12.98 10.15 0.56
CA GLU A 117 -12.67 11.06 -0.54
C GLU A 117 -11.46 10.61 -1.32
N ALA A 118 -11.53 10.76 -2.64
CA ALA A 118 -10.41 10.44 -3.51
C ALA A 118 -9.28 11.46 -3.34
N ASP A 119 -8.07 10.97 -3.33
CA ASP A 119 -6.85 11.79 -3.31
C ASP A 119 -5.97 11.35 -4.48
N MET A 120 -6.34 11.82 -5.66
CA MET A 120 -5.73 11.36 -6.91
C MET A 120 -4.23 11.64 -6.99
N LEU A 121 -3.79 12.78 -6.44
CA LEU A 121 -2.36 13.11 -6.44
C LEU A 121 -1.55 12.10 -5.60
N SER A 122 -1.95 11.88 -4.35
CA SER A 122 -1.26 10.94 -3.47
C SER A 122 -1.32 9.51 -4.01
N TRP A 123 -2.47 9.10 -4.52
CA TRP A 123 -2.64 7.74 -5.07
C TRP A 123 -1.79 7.52 -6.32
N SER A 124 -1.72 8.53 -7.20
CA SER A 124 -0.86 8.46 -8.39
C SER A 124 0.62 8.38 -8.01
N LEU A 125 1.04 9.19 -7.06
CA LEU A 125 2.43 9.17 -6.57
C LEU A 125 2.77 7.80 -5.97
N GLN A 126 1.88 7.24 -5.16
CA GLN A 126 2.08 5.94 -4.53
C GLN A 126 2.26 4.83 -5.58
N LEU A 127 1.33 4.73 -6.51
CA LEU A 127 1.39 3.70 -7.55
C LEU A 127 2.61 3.87 -8.45
N ASN A 128 2.97 5.09 -8.81
CA ASN A 128 4.14 5.33 -9.64
C ASN A 128 5.45 4.98 -8.90
N LEU A 129 5.56 5.31 -7.61
CA LEU A 129 6.72 4.94 -6.79
C LEU A 129 6.83 3.41 -6.65
N TYR A 130 5.71 2.72 -6.47
CA TYR A 130 5.69 1.26 -6.47
C TYR A 130 6.12 0.71 -7.83
N ASN A 131 5.62 1.31 -8.90
CA ASN A 131 5.84 0.79 -10.25
C ASN A 131 7.26 1.01 -10.79
N LEU A 132 8.03 1.88 -10.20
CA LEU A 132 9.46 1.96 -10.51
C LEU A 132 10.14 0.63 -10.22
N PHE A 133 9.67 -0.09 -9.20
CA PHE A 133 10.16 -1.43 -8.87
C PHE A 133 9.43 -2.53 -9.66
N PHE A 134 8.09 -2.56 -9.62
CA PHE A 134 7.31 -3.65 -10.21
C PHE A 134 7.25 -3.62 -11.74
N LYS A 135 7.30 -2.46 -12.35
CA LYS A 135 7.33 -2.27 -13.82
C LYS A 135 6.15 -2.93 -14.52
N LYS A 136 4.94 -2.72 -13.99
CA LYS A 136 3.71 -3.22 -14.59
C LYS A 136 3.17 -2.26 -15.64
N LYS A 137 2.40 -2.80 -16.60
CA LYS A 137 1.81 -2.03 -17.70
C LYS A 137 0.67 -1.13 -17.23
N TYR A 138 -0.13 -1.62 -16.28
CA TYR A 138 -1.33 -0.92 -15.79
C TYR A 138 -1.24 -0.66 -14.30
N LEU A 139 -1.71 0.53 -13.90
CA LEU A 139 -1.81 0.95 -12.49
C LEU A 139 -3.27 1.26 -12.20
N LYS A 140 -3.87 0.59 -11.22
CA LYS A 140 -5.30 0.73 -10.91
C LYS A 140 -5.52 0.93 -9.42
N VAL A 141 -6.36 1.89 -9.08
CA VAL A 141 -6.85 2.07 -7.72
C VAL A 141 -8.24 1.45 -7.61
N LEU A 142 -8.42 0.60 -6.60
CA LEU A 142 -9.71 0.02 -6.25
C LEU A 142 -10.27 0.84 -5.09
N HIS A 143 -11.12 1.80 -5.40
CA HIS A 143 -11.66 2.72 -4.41
C HIS A 143 -13.03 2.25 -3.92
N THR A 144 -13.10 1.90 -2.64
CA THR A 144 -14.33 1.45 -1.98
C THR A 144 -14.68 2.44 -0.86
N PRO A 145 -15.24 3.61 -1.21
CA PRO A 145 -15.46 4.67 -0.23
C PRO A 145 -16.49 4.27 0.83
N ASN A 146 -16.22 4.67 2.08
CA ASN A 146 -17.18 4.50 3.17
C ASN A 146 -18.31 5.51 2.98
N THR A 147 -19.52 5.02 2.74
CA THR A 147 -20.72 5.84 2.50
C THR A 147 -21.70 5.87 3.66
N GLY A 148 -21.38 5.14 4.72
CA GLY A 148 -22.28 5.02 5.87
C GLY A 148 -21.73 5.43 7.17
#